data_78e325111f4ab4fd645a6cc2856b2830
#
_entry.id   78e325111f4ab4fd645a6cc2856b2830
#
_cell.length_a   1.000
_cell.length_b   1.000
_cell.length_c   1.000
_cell.angle_alpha   90.00
_cell.angle_beta   90.00
_cell.angle_gamma   90.00
#
_symmetry.space_group_name_H-M   'P 1'
#
loop_
_entity.id
_entity.type
_entity.pdbx_description
1 polymer ?
#
loop_
_entity_poly.entity_id
_entity_poly.type
_entity_poly.pdbx_seq_one_letter_code
_entity_poly.pdbx_strand_id
1 'polypeptide(L)'
;KEIKSADVYVNVYAGSAANTRGANANVSLKTADGENQIASEELWIENGTSDGTIYPVNDHTDKCYSDYQMHYDVTDSLKGLNGSSIAIKVNTFEMENKTFDGRIKLIALILAYDDGDNDKISYWVDTTQKWTKTNVTTTFDTEALSSIKKADLINVALSSANGNFTLNEEPLGSPDDYSSGSYYQYSCWDVSDKLKAG
;
A
#
# COMPACT_ATOMS: atom_id res chain seq x y z
N LYS A 1 -1.69 18.58 16.56
CA LYS A 1 -0.95 17.60 15.76
C LYS A 1 -0.79 18.13 14.34
N GLU A 2 0.42 18.17 13.84
CA GLU A 2 0.72 18.65 12.50
C GLU A 2 1.03 17.48 11.59
N ILE A 3 0.28 17.34 10.49
CA ILE A 3 0.52 16.29 9.50
C ILE A 3 1.77 16.64 8.69
N LYS A 4 2.72 15.73 8.65
CA LYS A 4 4.00 15.87 7.95
C LYS A 4 4.00 15.15 6.62
N SER A 5 3.33 14.00 6.54
CA SER A 5 3.16 13.21 5.32
C SER A 5 1.90 12.37 5.39
N ALA A 6 1.24 12.19 4.27
CA ALA A 6 0.08 11.32 4.14
C ALA A 6 0.00 10.72 2.74
N ASP A 7 0.04 9.40 2.68
CA ASP A 7 0.02 8.63 1.44
C ASP A 7 -1.14 7.65 1.41
N VAL A 8 -1.90 7.65 0.33
CA VAL A 8 -2.99 6.70 0.08
C VAL A 8 -2.54 5.65 -0.92
N TYR A 9 -2.67 4.40 -0.55
CA TYR A 9 -2.45 3.25 -1.42
C TYR A 9 -3.75 2.50 -1.64
N VAL A 10 -4.06 2.22 -2.90
CA VAL A 10 -5.24 1.44 -3.28
C VAL A 10 -4.84 0.31 -4.21
N ASN A 11 -5.31 -0.90 -3.94
CA ASN A 11 -5.11 -2.03 -4.84
C ASN A 11 -6.46 -2.55 -5.33
N VAL A 12 -6.61 -2.64 -6.66
CA VAL A 12 -7.81 -3.11 -7.35
C VAL A 12 -7.46 -4.32 -8.21
N TYR A 13 -8.22 -5.39 -8.02
CA TYR A 13 -8.13 -6.58 -8.86
C TYR A 13 -9.13 -6.50 -10.02
N ALA A 14 -8.66 -6.55 -11.23
CA ALA A 14 -9.50 -6.52 -12.42
C ALA A 14 -9.82 -7.92 -13.02
N GLY A 15 -9.48 -8.98 -12.31
CA GLY A 15 -9.98 -10.34 -12.58
C GLY A 15 -9.31 -11.11 -13.70
N SER A 16 -8.28 -10.57 -14.36
CA SER A 16 -7.55 -11.27 -15.41
C SER A 16 -6.13 -10.76 -15.59
N ALA A 17 -5.19 -11.67 -15.82
CA ALA A 17 -3.85 -11.32 -16.27
C ALA A 17 -3.85 -10.79 -17.72
N ALA A 18 -4.79 -11.27 -18.54
CA ALA A 18 -4.99 -10.74 -19.87
C ALA A 18 -5.65 -9.34 -19.83
N ASN A 19 -5.34 -8.49 -20.80
CA ASN A 19 -5.86 -7.13 -20.87
C ASN A 19 -7.31 -7.03 -21.40
N THR A 20 -8.08 -8.09 -21.28
CA THR A 20 -9.48 -8.10 -21.69
C THR A 20 -10.43 -7.57 -20.64
N ARG A 21 -9.96 -7.39 -19.41
CA ARG A 21 -10.74 -6.85 -18.30
C ARG A 21 -10.16 -5.52 -17.86
N GLY A 22 -11.05 -4.55 -17.70
CA GLY A 22 -10.72 -3.21 -17.23
C GLY A 22 -11.71 -2.73 -16.19
N ALA A 23 -11.38 -1.67 -15.51
CA ALA A 23 -12.26 -0.99 -14.58
C ALA A 23 -11.97 0.50 -14.58
N ASN A 24 -12.94 1.30 -14.16
CA ASN A 24 -12.70 2.66 -13.72
C ASN A 24 -12.69 2.68 -12.20
N ALA A 25 -11.91 3.57 -11.61
CA ALA A 25 -11.89 3.78 -10.17
C ALA A 25 -11.91 5.27 -9.83
N ASN A 26 -12.83 5.66 -8.94
CA ASN A 26 -12.81 6.97 -8.32
C ASN A 26 -12.31 6.83 -6.89
N VAL A 27 -11.31 7.63 -6.54
CA VAL A 27 -10.75 7.70 -5.19
C VAL A 27 -11.09 9.06 -4.60
N SER A 28 -11.68 9.07 -3.40
CA SER A 28 -12.07 10.28 -2.70
C SER A 28 -11.55 10.28 -1.27
N LEU A 29 -11.21 11.46 -0.80
CA LEU A 29 -10.86 11.75 0.59
C LEU A 29 -12.04 12.47 1.25
N LYS A 30 -12.55 11.89 2.34
CA LYS A 30 -13.60 12.50 3.15
C LYS A 30 -13.03 12.93 4.49
N THR A 31 -13.25 14.18 4.83
CA THR A 31 -12.84 14.82 6.08
C THR A 31 -14.05 15.49 6.73
N ALA A 32 -13.84 16.19 7.84
CA ALA A 32 -14.87 17.03 8.46
C ALA A 32 -15.35 18.17 7.54
N ASP A 33 -14.47 18.63 6.63
CA ASP A 33 -14.75 19.75 5.71
C ASP A 33 -15.49 19.29 4.44
N GLY A 34 -15.67 17.99 4.24
CA GLY A 34 -16.41 17.45 3.11
C GLY A 34 -15.71 16.27 2.43
N GLU A 35 -16.22 15.89 1.26
CA GLU A 35 -15.66 14.84 0.40
C GLU A 35 -15.06 15.47 -0.85
N ASN A 36 -13.79 15.22 -1.10
CA ASN A 36 -13.06 15.67 -2.28
C ASN A 36 -12.57 14.47 -3.08
N GLN A 37 -12.80 14.46 -4.38
CA GLN A 37 -12.24 13.46 -5.26
C GLN A 37 -10.74 13.72 -5.44
N ILE A 38 -9.92 12.70 -5.16
CA ILE A 38 -8.46 12.72 -5.34
C ILE A 38 -8.15 12.40 -6.80
N ALA A 39 -8.76 11.33 -7.33
CA ALA A 39 -8.47 10.82 -8.65
C ALA A 39 -9.66 10.11 -9.29
N SER A 40 -9.61 10.02 -10.61
CA SER A 40 -10.45 9.16 -11.45
C SER A 40 -9.52 8.43 -12.42
N GLU A 41 -9.44 7.11 -12.29
CA GLU A 41 -8.48 6.28 -12.99
C GLU A 41 -9.17 5.35 -13.98
N GLU A 42 -8.58 5.23 -15.17
CA GLU A 42 -8.86 4.15 -16.10
C GLU A 42 -7.88 3.01 -15.86
N LEU A 43 -8.38 1.93 -15.28
CA LEU A 43 -7.58 0.76 -14.94
C LEU A 43 -7.54 -0.20 -16.14
N TRP A 44 -6.82 0.21 -17.16
CA TRP A 44 -6.67 -0.53 -18.41
C TRP A 44 -5.32 -0.26 -19.07
N ILE A 45 -4.70 -1.31 -19.60
CA ILE A 45 -3.51 -1.22 -20.45
C ILE A 45 -3.57 -2.30 -21.54
N GLU A 46 -3.35 -1.91 -22.78
CA GLU A 46 -3.54 -2.78 -23.93
C GLU A 46 -2.52 -3.91 -24.02
N ASN A 47 -1.26 -3.64 -23.67
CA ASN A 47 -0.13 -4.53 -23.93
C ASN A 47 0.46 -5.19 -22.68
N GLY A 48 -0.26 -5.20 -21.57
CA GLY A 48 0.21 -5.88 -20.37
C GLY A 48 0.28 -7.40 -20.59
N THR A 49 1.29 -8.05 -20.07
CA THR A 49 1.45 -9.50 -20.18
C THR A 49 1.26 -10.18 -18.83
N SER A 50 1.15 -11.49 -18.84
CA SER A 50 1.00 -12.32 -17.65
C SER A 50 2.34 -12.88 -17.14
N ASP A 51 3.45 -12.18 -17.37
CA ASP A 51 4.79 -12.62 -16.99
C ASP A 51 5.31 -12.07 -15.65
N GLY A 52 4.48 -11.26 -14.97
CA GLY A 52 4.85 -10.63 -13.70
C GLY A 52 5.60 -9.31 -13.85
N THR A 53 5.75 -8.80 -15.07
CA THR A 53 6.29 -7.46 -15.30
C THR A 53 5.34 -6.40 -14.76
N ILE A 54 5.89 -5.35 -14.18
CA ILE A 54 5.14 -4.17 -13.75
C ILE A 54 5.05 -3.22 -14.95
N TYR A 55 3.84 -2.77 -15.24
CA TYR A 55 3.55 -1.84 -16.33
C TYR A 55 2.97 -0.55 -15.75
N PRO A 56 3.57 0.61 -16.00
CA PRO A 56 2.97 1.89 -15.68
C PRO A 56 1.69 2.07 -16.54
N VAL A 57 0.60 2.39 -15.90
CA VAL A 57 -0.69 2.71 -16.53
C VAL A 57 -0.78 4.23 -16.73
N ASN A 58 -0.41 4.97 -15.68
CA ASN A 58 -0.28 6.42 -15.65
C ASN A 58 0.69 6.83 -14.52
N ASP A 59 0.73 8.12 -14.17
CA ASP A 59 1.66 8.65 -13.17
C ASP A 59 1.38 8.16 -11.74
N HIS A 60 0.20 7.58 -11.49
CA HIS A 60 -0.25 7.16 -10.16
C HIS A 60 -0.56 5.67 -10.07
N THR A 61 -0.55 4.97 -11.20
CA THR A 61 -1.07 3.61 -11.28
C THR A 61 -0.14 2.69 -12.03
N ASP A 62 0.24 1.62 -11.36
CA ASP A 62 0.95 0.50 -11.95
C ASP A 62 0.06 -0.74 -12.03
N LYS A 63 0.31 -1.57 -13.04
CA LYS A 63 -0.31 -2.89 -13.19
C LYS A 63 0.72 -3.99 -13.12
N CYS A 64 0.44 -5.02 -12.32
CA CYS A 64 1.14 -6.29 -12.38
C CYS A 64 0.11 -7.42 -12.43
N TYR A 65 0.17 -8.25 -13.47
CA TYR A 65 -0.88 -9.25 -13.71
C TYR A 65 -2.27 -8.61 -13.85
N SER A 66 -3.17 -8.95 -12.95
CA SER A 66 -4.54 -8.44 -12.89
C SER A 66 -4.75 -7.39 -11.79
N ASP A 67 -3.70 -7.04 -11.07
CA ASP A 67 -3.78 -6.09 -9.98
C ASP A 67 -3.26 -4.73 -10.43
N TYR A 68 -4.06 -3.71 -10.14
CA TYR A 68 -3.71 -2.29 -10.28
C TYR A 68 -3.42 -1.73 -8.91
N GLN A 69 -2.26 -1.11 -8.76
CA GLN A 69 -1.86 -0.41 -7.56
C GLN A 69 -1.79 1.09 -7.83
N MET A 70 -2.53 1.85 -7.04
CA MET A 70 -2.59 3.31 -7.12
C MET A 70 -1.94 3.91 -5.87
N HIS A 71 -1.21 5.00 -6.06
CA HIS A 71 -0.56 5.75 -4.98
C HIS A 71 -0.81 7.26 -5.14
N TYR A 72 -1.20 7.91 -4.06
CA TYR A 72 -1.46 9.34 -4.01
C TYR A 72 -0.86 9.97 -2.76
N ASP A 73 -0.04 10.99 -2.95
CA ASP A 73 0.33 11.91 -1.87
C ASP A 73 -0.86 12.84 -1.59
N VAL A 74 -1.41 12.75 -0.40
CA VAL A 74 -2.55 13.58 0.06
C VAL A 74 -2.16 14.50 1.21
N THR A 75 -0.88 14.70 1.43
CA THR A 75 -0.32 15.50 2.54
C THR A 75 -0.95 16.89 2.57
N ASP A 76 -0.95 17.59 1.44
CA ASP A 76 -1.48 18.96 1.37
C ASP A 76 -3.00 19.01 1.61
N SER A 77 -3.72 17.96 1.22
CA SER A 77 -5.17 17.87 1.44
C SER A 77 -5.54 17.64 2.91
N LEU A 78 -4.58 17.20 3.72
CA LEU A 78 -4.78 16.91 5.14
C LEU A 78 -4.13 17.94 6.06
N LYS A 79 -3.29 18.83 5.55
CA LYS A 79 -2.70 19.92 6.36
C LYS A 79 -3.79 20.84 6.91
N GLY A 80 -3.67 21.15 8.20
CA GLY A 80 -4.58 22.07 8.88
C GLY A 80 -5.94 21.50 9.26
N LEU A 81 -6.18 20.20 9.01
CA LEU A 81 -7.40 19.56 9.47
C LEU A 81 -7.45 19.49 11.00
N ASN A 82 -8.49 20.07 11.57
CA ASN A 82 -8.81 20.01 13.00
C ASN A 82 -9.81 18.87 13.33
N GLY A 83 -10.03 17.98 12.39
CA GLY A 83 -11.00 16.91 12.51
C GLY A 83 -10.40 15.62 13.10
N SER A 84 -11.24 14.79 13.66
CA SER A 84 -10.88 13.51 14.26
C SER A 84 -11.10 12.32 13.33
N SER A 85 -11.56 12.54 12.11
CA SER A 85 -11.98 11.46 11.20
C SER A 85 -11.55 11.75 9.77
N ILE A 86 -10.83 10.80 9.19
CA ILE A 86 -10.45 10.76 7.77
C ILE A 86 -10.98 9.46 7.21
N ALA A 87 -11.62 9.48 6.06
CA ALA A 87 -12.04 8.29 5.35
C ALA A 87 -11.59 8.35 3.89
N ILE A 88 -11.05 7.24 3.40
CA ILE A 88 -10.77 7.04 1.98
C ILE A 88 -11.93 6.22 1.40
N LYS A 89 -12.49 6.70 0.32
CA LYS A 89 -13.56 6.04 -0.40
C LYS A 89 -13.09 5.70 -1.80
N VAL A 90 -13.27 4.46 -2.16
CA VAL A 90 -12.95 3.96 -3.50
C VAL A 90 -14.21 3.37 -4.11
N ASN A 91 -14.56 3.81 -5.30
CA ASN A 91 -15.63 3.23 -6.09
C ASN A 91 -15.03 2.72 -7.40
N THR A 92 -15.31 1.45 -7.71
CA THR A 92 -14.96 0.85 -8.99
C THR A 92 -16.22 0.63 -9.82
N PHE A 93 -16.13 0.80 -11.12
CA PHE A 93 -17.25 0.63 -12.03
C PHE A 93 -16.78 0.16 -13.40
N GLU A 94 -17.73 -0.29 -14.19
CA GLU A 94 -17.48 -0.86 -15.51
C GLU A 94 -16.81 0.15 -16.44
N MET A 95 -15.83 -0.33 -17.20
CA MET A 95 -15.26 0.37 -18.33
C MET A 95 -15.99 -0.08 -19.61
N GLU A 96 -16.32 0.88 -20.47
CA GLU A 96 -17.05 0.62 -21.72
C GLU A 96 -16.34 -0.45 -22.57
N ASN A 97 -17.11 -1.42 -23.07
CA ASN A 97 -16.63 -2.54 -23.88
C ASN A 97 -15.58 -3.45 -23.23
N LYS A 98 -15.46 -3.44 -21.90
CA LYS A 98 -14.59 -4.34 -21.13
C LYS A 98 -15.40 -5.23 -20.19
N THR A 99 -14.88 -6.41 -19.89
CA THR A 99 -15.42 -7.23 -18.82
C THR A 99 -15.02 -6.63 -17.48
N PHE A 100 -15.96 -6.43 -16.59
CA PHE A 100 -15.73 -5.81 -15.29
C PHE A 100 -15.48 -6.84 -14.20
N ASP A 101 -14.46 -6.60 -13.37
CA ASP A 101 -14.23 -7.22 -12.08
C ASP A 101 -13.33 -6.30 -11.24
N GLY A 102 -13.90 -5.20 -10.77
CA GLY A 102 -13.16 -4.15 -10.05
C GLY A 102 -13.15 -4.36 -8.53
N ARG A 103 -12.76 -5.54 -8.05
CA ARG A 103 -12.67 -5.83 -6.62
C ARG A 103 -11.55 -5.02 -5.95
N ILE A 104 -11.91 -4.27 -4.93
CA ILE A 104 -10.94 -3.53 -4.10
C ILE A 104 -10.34 -4.51 -3.10
N LYS A 105 -9.01 -4.66 -3.12
CA LYS A 105 -8.27 -5.56 -2.23
C LYS A 105 -7.65 -4.86 -1.05
N LEU A 106 -7.23 -3.62 -1.23
CA LEU A 106 -6.58 -2.81 -0.20
C LEU A 106 -6.97 -1.35 -0.36
N ILE A 107 -7.24 -0.72 0.76
CA ILE A 107 -7.19 0.73 0.92
C ILE A 107 -6.34 0.97 2.17
N ALA A 108 -5.22 1.66 2.03
CA ALA A 108 -4.34 2.01 3.14
C ALA A 108 -4.07 3.52 3.13
N LEU A 109 -4.07 4.12 4.31
CA LEU A 109 -3.59 5.48 4.55
C LEU A 109 -2.40 5.37 5.50
N ILE A 110 -1.24 5.82 5.04
CA ILE A 110 -0.04 5.98 5.87
C ILE A 110 0.07 7.45 6.22
N LEU A 111 0.09 7.74 7.50
CA LEU A 111 0.05 9.10 8.02
C LEU A 111 1.18 9.30 9.04
N ALA A 112 2.08 10.23 8.75
CA ALA A 112 3.05 10.74 9.70
C ALA A 112 2.62 12.12 10.22
N TYR A 113 2.63 12.29 11.53
CA TYR A 113 2.25 13.55 12.16
C TYR A 113 3.16 13.86 13.36
N ASP A 114 3.31 15.14 13.63
CA ASP A 114 3.98 15.65 14.81
C ASP A 114 2.92 15.86 15.91
N ASP A 115 3.10 15.20 17.03
CA ASP A 115 2.18 15.32 18.17
C ASP A 115 2.67 16.28 19.26
N GLY A 116 3.82 16.89 19.03
CA GLY A 116 4.42 17.90 19.90
C GLY A 116 5.32 17.33 20.98
N ASP A 117 5.63 16.04 20.93
CA ASP A 117 6.67 15.45 21.78
C ASP A 117 8.06 15.57 21.13
N ASN A 118 9.09 14.98 21.77
CA ASN A 118 10.46 15.01 21.28
C ASN A 118 10.87 13.71 20.57
N ASP A 119 9.94 12.83 20.29
CA ASP A 119 10.24 11.58 19.59
C ASP A 119 10.48 11.84 18.11
N LYS A 120 11.43 11.08 17.55
CA LYS A 120 11.65 11.04 16.10
C LYS A 120 11.17 9.70 15.57
N ILE A 121 10.31 9.75 14.56
CA ILE A 121 9.86 8.58 13.83
C ILE A 121 10.53 8.59 12.46
N SER A 122 11.12 7.47 12.08
CA SER A 122 11.54 7.19 10.71
C SER A 122 10.69 6.04 10.18
N TYR A 123 10.23 6.13 8.95
CA TYR A 123 9.48 5.06 8.33
C TYR A 123 9.86 4.90 6.86
N TRP A 124 9.72 3.71 6.36
CA TRP A 124 9.96 3.33 4.97
C TRP A 124 8.78 2.53 4.48
N VAL A 125 8.41 2.74 3.25
CA VAL A 125 7.31 2.02 2.60
C VAL A 125 7.84 1.40 1.32
N ASP A 126 7.68 0.10 1.18
CA ASP A 126 7.85 -0.59 -0.09
C ASP A 126 6.49 -1.15 -0.53
N THR A 127 6.06 -0.74 -1.71
CA THR A 127 4.79 -1.15 -2.30
C THR A 127 5.00 -1.99 -3.55
N THR A 128 6.09 -2.71 -3.61
CA THR A 128 6.46 -3.48 -4.80
C THR A 128 5.39 -4.52 -5.15
N GLN A 129 4.75 -4.33 -6.29
CA GLN A 129 3.97 -5.39 -6.91
C GLN A 129 4.94 -6.41 -7.52
N LYS A 130 5.12 -7.55 -6.88
CA LYS A 130 5.87 -8.67 -7.47
C LYS A 130 5.02 -9.92 -7.48
N TRP A 131 4.80 -10.45 -8.67
CA TRP A 131 4.34 -11.82 -8.77
C TRP A 131 5.54 -12.74 -8.90
N THR A 132 5.66 -13.67 -7.97
CA THR A 132 6.74 -14.66 -8.00
C THR A 132 6.29 -15.96 -7.33
N LYS A 133 6.86 -17.07 -7.79
CA LYS A 133 6.78 -18.37 -7.13
C LYS A 133 7.96 -18.61 -6.20
N THR A 134 8.84 -17.64 -6.07
CA THR A 134 10.08 -17.70 -5.29
C THR A 134 10.09 -16.58 -4.25
N ASN A 135 11.19 -16.45 -3.54
CA ASN A 135 11.36 -15.39 -2.54
C ASN A 135 11.35 -14.00 -3.18
N VAL A 136 10.79 -13.04 -2.46
CA VAL A 136 10.92 -11.62 -2.72
C VAL A 136 11.77 -11.01 -1.63
N THR A 137 12.72 -10.16 -2.01
CA THR A 137 13.54 -9.38 -1.07
C THR A 137 13.30 -7.91 -1.31
N THR A 138 13.10 -7.19 -0.23
CA THR A 138 13.02 -5.72 -0.18
C THR A 138 14.16 -5.23 0.68
N THR A 139 14.78 -4.12 0.31
CA THR A 139 15.85 -3.46 1.07
C THR A 139 15.42 -2.06 1.42
N PHE A 140 15.52 -1.74 2.71
CA PHE A 140 15.31 -0.40 3.22
C PHE A 140 16.67 0.21 3.58
N ASP A 141 16.91 1.43 3.13
CA ASP A 141 18.09 2.19 3.53
C ASP A 141 17.86 2.84 4.90
N THR A 142 18.56 2.35 5.89
CA THR A 142 18.41 2.77 7.29
C THR A 142 19.67 3.45 7.86
N GLU A 143 20.56 3.96 7.02
CA GLU A 143 21.87 4.51 7.42
C GLU A 143 21.83 5.61 8.49
N ALA A 144 20.72 6.30 8.63
CA ALA A 144 20.60 7.44 9.55
C ALA A 144 20.14 7.10 10.97
N LEU A 145 19.94 5.83 11.31
CA LEU A 145 19.45 5.44 12.64
C LEU A 145 20.57 5.50 13.66
N SER A 146 20.56 6.52 14.53
CA SER A 146 21.55 6.67 15.60
C SER A 146 21.16 5.94 16.90
N SER A 147 19.87 5.70 17.11
CA SER A 147 19.33 4.93 18.23
C SER A 147 17.93 4.42 17.88
N ILE A 148 17.61 3.23 18.30
CA ILE A 148 16.30 2.62 18.09
C ILE A 148 15.69 2.34 19.44
N LYS A 149 14.54 2.96 19.74
CA LYS A 149 13.77 2.67 20.96
C LYS A 149 12.74 1.58 20.70
N LYS A 150 12.09 1.67 19.54
CA LYS A 150 11.10 0.72 19.08
C LYS A 150 11.10 0.69 17.55
N ALA A 151 10.90 -0.49 16.98
CA ALA A 151 10.74 -0.66 15.54
C ALA A 151 9.73 -1.77 15.27
N ASP A 152 8.77 -1.46 14.42
CA ASP A 152 7.78 -2.42 13.95
C ASP A 152 7.99 -2.68 12.45
N LEU A 153 7.98 -3.94 12.05
CA LEU A 153 7.91 -4.34 10.65
C LEU A 153 6.48 -4.80 10.35
N ILE A 154 5.85 -4.10 9.42
CA ILE A 154 4.49 -4.43 8.97
C ILE A 154 4.55 -4.98 7.54
N ASN A 155 3.91 -6.12 7.31
CA ASN A 155 3.75 -6.68 5.99
C ASN A 155 2.27 -6.91 5.67
N VAL A 156 1.87 -6.46 4.48
CA VAL A 156 0.56 -6.76 3.90
C VAL A 156 0.77 -7.48 2.59
N ALA A 157 0.49 -8.78 2.57
CA ALA A 157 0.55 -9.61 1.38
C ALA A 157 -0.84 -9.80 0.79
N LEU A 158 -1.03 -9.45 -0.48
CA LEU A 158 -2.27 -9.63 -1.22
C LEU A 158 -2.13 -10.81 -2.18
N SER A 159 -3.23 -11.53 -2.40
CA SER A 159 -3.27 -12.75 -3.22
C SER A 159 -2.30 -13.85 -2.75
N SER A 160 -1.89 -13.79 -1.49
CA SER A 160 -1.01 -14.72 -0.81
C SER A 160 -1.46 -14.93 0.62
N ALA A 161 -1.16 -16.08 1.17
CA ALA A 161 -1.30 -16.40 2.59
C ALA A 161 -0.18 -17.38 2.99
N ASN A 162 0.15 -17.39 4.29
CA ASN A 162 1.13 -18.31 4.86
C ASN A 162 2.57 -18.15 4.33
N GLY A 163 3.01 -16.89 4.18
CA GLY A 163 4.42 -16.61 3.88
C GLY A 163 5.34 -16.85 5.08
N ASN A 164 6.59 -17.25 4.81
CA ASN A 164 7.67 -17.21 5.78
C ASN A 164 8.46 -15.93 5.57
N PHE A 165 8.73 -15.21 6.65
CA PHE A 165 9.41 -13.93 6.59
C PHE A 165 10.73 -13.95 7.32
N THR A 166 11.71 -13.27 6.77
CA THR A 166 13.03 -13.08 7.36
C THR A 166 13.39 -11.60 7.37
N LEU A 167 14.14 -11.18 8.37
CA LEU A 167 14.78 -9.87 8.40
C LEU A 167 16.29 -10.09 8.54
N ASN A 168 17.08 -9.52 7.64
CA ASN A 168 18.53 -9.72 7.60
C ASN A 168 18.93 -11.20 7.64
N GLU A 169 18.22 -12.02 6.84
CA GLU A 169 18.39 -13.48 6.73
C GLU A 169 17.92 -14.31 7.93
N GLU A 170 17.52 -13.65 9.04
CA GLU A 170 17.01 -14.34 10.22
C GLU A 170 15.48 -14.51 10.18
N PRO A 171 14.93 -15.68 10.53
CA PRO A 171 13.49 -15.87 10.61
C PRO A 171 12.84 -14.91 11.62
N LEU A 172 11.72 -14.31 11.25
CA LEU A 172 10.94 -13.43 12.14
C LEU A 172 10.10 -14.20 13.16
N GLY A 173 9.79 -15.46 12.90
CA GLY A 173 8.89 -16.22 13.77
C GLY A 173 7.43 -15.78 13.65
N SER A 174 6.65 -16.02 14.70
CA SER A 174 5.25 -15.62 14.76
C SER A 174 5.13 -14.09 14.89
N PRO A 175 4.23 -13.44 14.15
CA PRO A 175 3.98 -12.01 14.32
C PRO A 175 3.28 -11.72 15.66
N ASP A 176 3.51 -10.51 16.18
CA ASP A 176 2.87 -10.00 17.39
C ASP A 176 1.41 -9.62 17.14
N ASP A 177 1.11 -9.13 15.93
CA ASP A 177 -0.26 -8.92 15.43
C ASP A 177 -0.42 -9.57 14.05
N TYR A 178 -1.51 -10.30 13.89
CA TYR A 178 -1.74 -11.12 12.72
C TYR A 178 -3.22 -11.19 12.32
N SER A 179 -3.46 -11.05 11.04
CA SER A 179 -4.76 -11.33 10.43
C SER A 179 -4.58 -11.93 9.05
N SER A 180 -5.38 -12.89 8.69
CA SER A 180 -5.34 -13.47 7.35
C SER A 180 -6.70 -13.92 6.85
N GLY A 181 -6.82 -14.03 5.53
CA GLY A 181 -7.94 -14.61 4.81
C GLY A 181 -7.44 -15.41 3.60
N SER A 182 -8.35 -15.83 2.73
CA SER A 182 -8.01 -16.65 1.57
C SER A 182 -7.04 -15.95 0.60
N TYR A 183 -7.00 -14.63 0.61
CA TYR A 183 -6.28 -13.82 -0.38
C TYR A 183 -5.52 -12.64 0.21
N TYR A 184 -5.32 -12.61 1.52
CA TYR A 184 -4.50 -11.60 2.17
C TYR A 184 -3.87 -12.14 3.44
N GLN A 185 -2.76 -11.53 3.82
CA GLN A 185 -2.11 -11.71 5.12
C GLN A 185 -1.61 -10.34 5.59
N TYR A 186 -1.98 -9.98 6.81
CA TYR A 186 -1.39 -8.88 7.56
C TYR A 186 -0.54 -9.47 8.67
N SER A 187 0.65 -8.95 8.86
CA SER A 187 1.56 -9.38 9.91
C SER A 187 2.36 -8.20 10.41
N CYS A 188 2.49 -8.07 11.71
CA CYS A 188 3.30 -7.06 12.37
C CYS A 188 4.22 -7.74 13.37
N TRP A 189 5.50 -7.36 13.36
CA TRP A 189 6.53 -7.85 14.30
C TRP A 189 7.21 -6.67 14.97
N ASP A 190 7.43 -6.75 16.29
CA ASP A 190 8.44 -5.93 16.96
C ASP A 190 9.83 -6.44 16.55
N VAL A 191 10.57 -5.58 15.86
CA VAL A 191 11.91 -5.90 15.35
C VAL A 191 12.99 -5.03 15.99
N SER A 192 12.68 -4.41 17.11
CA SER A 192 13.58 -3.47 17.81
C SER A 192 14.95 -4.07 18.09
N ASP A 193 14.99 -5.33 18.53
CA ASP A 193 16.22 -6.04 18.85
C ASP A 193 16.98 -6.59 17.62
N LYS A 194 16.32 -6.59 16.44
CA LYS A 194 16.89 -7.12 15.20
C LYS A 194 17.52 -6.05 14.32
N LEU A 195 17.17 -4.77 14.55
CA LEU A 195 17.76 -3.64 13.88
C LEU A 195 18.96 -3.14 14.69
N LYS A 196 20.05 -2.89 14.02
CA LYS A 196 21.25 -2.29 14.62
C LYS A 196 21.32 -0.83 14.19
N ALA A 197 21.54 0.06 15.15
CA ALA A 197 21.95 1.42 14.84
C ALA A 197 23.30 1.35 14.11
N GLY A 198 23.40 2.01 12.95
CA GLY A 198 24.61 2.05 12.13
C GLY A 198 25.67 2.98 12.71
#